data_6e388749a8b3c546852a3be3c82ae4b0
#
_entry.id   6e388749a8b3c546852a3be3c82ae4b0
#
_cell.length_a   1.000
_cell.length_b   1.000
_cell.length_c   1.000
_cell.angle_alpha   90.00
_cell.angle_beta   90.00
_cell.angle_gamma   90.00
#
_symmetry.space_group_name_H-M   'P 1'
#
loop_
_entity.id
_entity.type
_entity.pdbx_description
1 polymer ?
#
loop_
_entity_poly.entity_id
_entity_poly.type
_entity_poly.pdbx_seq_one_letter_code
_entity_poly.pdbx_strand_id
1 'polypeptide(L)'
;MTGLSSGGSHLLNPEQRMATVPVTCTAHSGGFGWRGLRVEDYPDLPPSDIRCAGMNAHLLVYHTRALDGEFHHECADRTTRTRLRTGELSFIPARADNRWLFGEGRPCAIHLMIDEDLFARNVAQDDVNPRSDLRDDFQFTSPELQALVRLFALELANGGLNGPLYIEALGIALSHRIMREFGAASPPAATNQSGSALARAIELIHQEYYRVISLDELAGVTGLSRAQFIRRFRAAFGKAPHAYLIDYRIAVARQRLSTARSVSFADLALELGFADQSHFYRHFRALTGTSPAAFRRSRLT
;
A
#
# COMPACT_ATOMS: atom_id res chain seq x y z
N MET A 1 4.66 50.21 4.76
CA MET A 1 5.40 49.39 5.74
C MET A 1 4.40 48.69 6.63
N THR A 2 4.02 47.49 6.31
CA THR A 2 3.24 46.65 7.20
C THR A 2 3.82 45.23 7.04
N GLY A 3 4.53 44.81 8.09
CA GLY A 3 5.27 43.57 8.15
C GLY A 3 4.35 42.36 8.05
N LEU A 4 4.63 41.47 7.14
CA LEU A 4 4.10 40.13 7.11
C LEU A 4 4.73 39.34 8.27
N SER A 5 3.92 39.14 9.31
CA SER A 5 4.19 38.26 10.43
C SER A 5 4.47 36.85 9.85
N SER A 6 5.66 36.34 10.11
CA SER A 6 6.01 34.94 9.91
C SER A 6 5.24 34.08 10.92
N GLY A 7 4.00 33.73 10.58
CA GLY A 7 3.23 32.72 11.28
C GLY A 7 3.90 31.38 11.02
N GLY A 8 4.40 30.71 12.05
CA GLY A 8 4.88 29.34 11.98
C GLY A 8 3.79 28.47 11.36
N SER A 9 4.05 27.90 10.18
CA SER A 9 3.12 27.06 9.45
C SER A 9 2.88 25.80 10.29
N HIS A 10 1.71 25.70 10.86
CA HIS A 10 1.30 24.55 11.66
C HIS A 10 1.11 23.36 10.69
N LEU A 11 2.05 22.42 10.73
CA LEU A 11 1.95 21.20 9.90
C LEU A 11 0.72 20.40 10.31
N LEU A 12 -0.03 19.94 9.33
CA LEU A 12 -1.16 19.06 9.54
C LEU A 12 -0.68 17.64 9.92
N ASN A 13 -1.41 16.99 10.80
CA ASN A 13 -1.31 15.53 10.92
C ASN A 13 -2.28 14.85 9.92
N PRO A 14 -2.15 13.52 9.67
CA PRO A 14 -3.01 12.83 8.73
C PRO A 14 -4.53 12.93 9.03
N GLU A 15 -4.93 13.00 10.30
CA GLU A 15 -6.35 13.17 10.69
C GLU A 15 -6.87 14.57 10.35
N GLN A 16 -6.09 15.58 10.64
CA GLN A 16 -6.42 16.98 10.31
C GLN A 16 -6.51 17.14 8.78
N ARG A 17 -5.60 16.52 8.03
CA ARG A 17 -5.67 16.52 6.56
C ARG A 17 -6.95 15.88 6.05
N MET A 18 -7.33 14.71 6.57
CA MET A 18 -8.57 14.04 6.16
C MET A 18 -9.81 14.95 6.34
N ALA A 19 -9.83 15.74 7.40
CA ALA A 19 -10.90 16.71 7.64
C ALA A 19 -10.91 17.89 6.65
N THR A 20 -9.79 18.20 6.01
CA THR A 20 -9.67 19.30 5.03
C THR A 20 -9.95 18.85 3.59
N VAL A 21 -9.85 17.55 3.30
CA VAL A 21 -10.14 17.00 1.96
C VAL A 21 -11.65 16.88 1.79
N PRO A 22 -12.26 17.52 0.78
CA PRO A 22 -13.73 17.54 0.61
C PRO A 22 -14.24 16.22 -0.01
N VAL A 23 -13.72 15.11 0.45
CA VAL A 23 -14.01 13.77 -0.10
C VAL A 23 -14.18 12.77 1.04
N THR A 24 -15.20 11.95 0.94
CA THR A 24 -15.46 10.90 1.92
C THR A 24 -14.52 9.73 1.71
N CYS A 25 -13.65 9.50 2.68
CA CYS A 25 -12.88 8.28 2.80
C CYS A 25 -13.82 7.13 3.22
N THR A 26 -13.82 6.01 2.50
CA THR A 26 -14.70 4.87 2.80
C THR A 26 -14.13 3.91 3.82
N ALA A 27 -12.81 3.82 3.90
CA ALA A 27 -12.10 3.02 4.90
C ALA A 27 -10.76 3.68 5.26
N HIS A 28 -10.41 3.63 6.53
CA HIS A 28 -9.12 4.13 7.01
C HIS A 28 -8.61 3.34 8.23
N SER A 29 -7.29 3.31 8.41
CA SER A 29 -6.63 2.57 9.49
C SER A 29 -6.57 3.30 10.84
N GLY A 30 -7.22 4.46 11.00
CA GLY A 30 -7.10 5.31 12.20
C GLY A 30 -7.48 4.61 13.52
N GLY A 31 -8.30 3.56 13.48
CA GLY A 31 -8.69 2.76 14.65
C GLY A 31 -7.83 1.51 14.90
N PHE A 32 -6.82 1.21 14.08
CA PHE A 32 -6.08 -0.07 14.14
C PHE A 32 -4.81 -0.02 14.99
N GLY A 33 -4.48 1.14 15.56
CA GLY A 33 -3.28 1.32 16.38
C GLY A 33 -1.96 1.27 15.58
N TRP A 34 -2.00 1.52 14.28
CA TRP A 34 -0.81 1.60 13.42
C TRP A 34 -0.04 2.89 13.73
N ARG A 35 1.03 2.77 14.50
CA ARG A 35 1.80 3.93 14.97
C ARG A 35 2.59 4.56 13.83
N GLY A 36 2.32 5.81 13.50
CA GLY A 36 3.03 6.58 12.46
C GLY A 36 2.75 6.11 11.03
N LEU A 37 1.75 5.24 10.82
CA LEU A 37 1.31 4.77 9.51
C LEU A 37 -0.20 4.93 9.39
N ARG A 38 -0.64 5.44 8.24
CA ARG A 38 -2.06 5.60 7.94
C ARG A 38 -2.35 5.22 6.50
N VAL A 39 -3.42 4.47 6.31
CA VAL A 39 -3.96 4.12 5.00
C VAL A 39 -5.39 4.62 4.91
N GLU A 40 -5.73 5.19 3.77
CA GLU A 40 -7.07 5.69 3.46
C GLU A 40 -7.46 5.21 2.07
N ASP A 41 -8.69 4.72 1.92
CA ASP A 41 -9.26 4.27 0.64
C ASP A 41 -10.31 5.26 0.14
N TYR A 42 -10.08 5.77 -1.05
CA TYR A 42 -10.95 6.70 -1.77
C TYR A 42 -11.45 6.04 -3.08
N PRO A 43 -12.56 5.31 -3.03
CA PRO A 43 -13.04 4.55 -4.19
C PRO A 43 -13.71 5.42 -5.26
N ASP A 44 -13.97 6.68 -4.97
CA ASP A 44 -14.70 7.57 -5.87
C ASP A 44 -14.43 9.03 -5.51
N LEU A 45 -13.39 9.62 -6.13
CA LEU A 45 -13.04 11.01 -5.93
C LEU A 45 -13.84 11.90 -6.91
N PRO A 46 -14.75 12.78 -6.45
CA PRO A 46 -15.44 13.71 -7.33
C PRO A 46 -14.49 14.75 -7.90
N PRO A 47 -14.84 15.41 -9.02
CA PRO A 47 -14.11 16.58 -9.52
C PRO A 47 -13.82 17.56 -8.38
N SER A 48 -12.57 17.96 -8.23
CA SER A 48 -12.13 18.69 -7.02
C SER A 48 -10.96 19.63 -7.32
N ASP A 49 -10.89 20.70 -6.54
CA ASP A 49 -9.72 21.56 -6.34
C ASP A 49 -9.32 21.46 -4.86
N ILE A 50 -8.34 20.61 -4.58
CA ILE A 50 -7.95 20.28 -3.21
C ILE A 50 -6.60 20.93 -2.92
N ARG A 51 -6.56 21.85 -1.96
CA ARG A 51 -5.33 22.45 -1.43
C ARG A 51 -5.00 21.84 -0.08
N CYS A 52 -3.83 21.24 0.02
CA CYS A 52 -3.35 20.64 1.25
C CYS A 52 -2.11 21.42 1.72
N ALA A 53 -2.17 21.96 2.93
CA ALA A 53 -0.99 22.43 3.60
C ALA A 53 -0.03 21.27 3.93
N GLY A 54 1.23 21.57 4.14
CA GLY A 54 2.24 20.58 4.46
C GLY A 54 1.87 19.76 5.69
N MET A 55 2.15 18.46 5.61
CA MET A 55 1.91 17.50 6.69
C MET A 55 3.20 17.08 7.38
N ASN A 56 3.09 16.59 8.62
CA ASN A 56 4.17 15.89 9.31
C ASN A 56 4.38 14.43 8.85
N ALA A 57 3.88 14.09 7.65
CA ALA A 57 3.96 12.76 7.07
C ALA A 57 4.24 12.82 5.57
N HIS A 58 5.00 11.85 5.06
CA HIS A 58 5.14 11.62 3.62
C HIS A 58 3.88 10.95 3.11
N LEU A 59 3.41 11.31 1.91
CA LEU A 59 2.22 10.77 1.27
C LEU A 59 2.60 10.04 -0.02
N LEU A 60 2.22 8.77 -0.09
CA LEU A 60 2.25 7.95 -1.30
C LEU A 60 0.81 7.69 -1.74
N VAL A 61 0.48 8.06 -2.97
CA VAL A 61 -0.85 7.86 -3.56
C VAL A 61 -0.74 6.80 -4.65
N TYR A 62 -1.57 5.76 -4.55
CA TYR A 62 -1.68 4.73 -5.57
C TYR A 62 -3.02 4.86 -6.28
N HIS A 63 -2.98 5.12 -7.59
CA HIS A 63 -4.16 5.34 -8.42
C HIS A 63 -4.74 4.00 -8.88
N THR A 64 -5.77 3.51 -8.20
CA THR A 64 -6.41 2.22 -8.49
C THR A 64 -7.36 2.26 -9.68
N ARG A 65 -7.83 3.46 -10.04
CA ARG A 65 -8.59 3.74 -11.28
C ARG A 65 -8.10 5.06 -11.88
N ALA A 66 -7.89 5.06 -13.21
CA ALA A 66 -7.46 6.20 -13.99
C ALA A 66 -8.46 7.37 -13.91
N LEU A 67 -7.98 8.54 -14.26
CA LEU A 67 -8.77 9.71 -14.56
C LEU A 67 -8.89 9.86 -16.08
N ASP A 68 -10.10 10.04 -16.58
CA ASP A 68 -10.34 10.22 -18.04
C ASP A 68 -9.95 11.62 -18.55
N GLY A 69 -9.72 12.57 -17.65
CA GLY A 69 -9.37 13.97 -17.93
C GLY A 69 -7.92 14.34 -17.64
N GLU A 70 -7.61 15.62 -17.81
CA GLU A 70 -6.34 16.19 -17.36
C GLU A 70 -6.35 16.36 -15.84
N PHE A 71 -5.21 16.09 -15.28
CA PHE A 71 -4.92 16.22 -13.87
C PHE A 71 -3.82 17.28 -13.69
N HIS A 72 -4.07 18.24 -12.82
CA HIS A 72 -3.11 19.27 -12.49
C HIS A 72 -2.67 19.10 -11.04
N HIS A 73 -1.38 19.10 -10.85
CA HIS A 73 -0.77 19.04 -9.53
C HIS A 73 0.23 20.18 -9.37
N GLU A 74 0.15 20.87 -8.25
CA GLU A 74 1.11 21.87 -7.81
C GLU A 74 1.76 21.36 -6.52
N CYS A 75 3.09 21.33 -6.47
CA CYS A 75 3.85 20.99 -5.27
C CYS A 75 5.10 21.85 -5.23
N ALA A 76 5.31 22.57 -4.13
CA ALA A 76 6.32 23.63 -4.03
C ALA A 76 6.23 24.59 -5.25
N ASP A 77 7.31 24.75 -6.00
CA ASP A 77 7.38 25.62 -7.19
C ASP A 77 7.11 24.90 -8.52
N ARG A 78 6.65 23.65 -8.46
CA ARG A 78 6.43 22.81 -9.65
C ARG A 78 4.95 22.62 -9.94
N THR A 79 4.56 22.83 -11.19
CA THR A 79 3.23 22.50 -11.70
C THR A 79 3.36 21.38 -12.71
N THR A 80 2.61 20.30 -12.52
CA THR A 80 2.55 19.16 -13.43
C THR A 80 1.15 19.05 -13.99
N ARG A 81 1.04 18.89 -15.31
CA ARG A 81 -0.22 18.56 -16.01
C ARG A 81 -0.04 17.21 -16.67
N THR A 82 -0.93 16.28 -16.38
CA THR A 82 -0.80 14.91 -16.87
C THR A 82 -2.15 14.19 -16.92
N ARG A 83 -2.14 12.99 -17.49
CA ARG A 83 -3.25 12.04 -17.41
C ARG A 83 -2.79 10.87 -16.56
N LEU A 84 -3.40 10.72 -15.39
CA LEU A 84 -3.12 9.62 -14.50
C LEU A 84 -3.67 8.30 -15.05
N ARG A 85 -2.87 7.25 -14.98
CA ARG A 85 -3.25 5.90 -15.39
C ARG A 85 -3.45 5.01 -14.18
N THR A 86 -4.25 3.98 -14.35
CA THR A 86 -4.39 2.93 -13.35
C THR A 86 -3.04 2.28 -13.07
N GLY A 87 -2.71 2.16 -11.79
CA GLY A 87 -1.45 1.57 -11.35
C GLY A 87 -0.32 2.57 -11.14
N GLU A 88 -0.43 3.81 -11.59
CA GLU A 88 0.58 4.83 -11.31
C GLU A 88 0.55 5.30 -9.86
N LEU A 89 1.66 5.89 -9.45
CA LEU A 89 1.91 6.39 -8.11
C LEU A 89 2.24 7.88 -8.16
N SER A 90 1.93 8.57 -7.07
CA SER A 90 2.41 9.93 -6.79
C SER A 90 3.02 9.96 -5.39
N PHE A 91 4.16 10.64 -5.23
CA PHE A 91 4.83 10.80 -3.95
C PHE A 91 4.98 12.28 -3.60
N ILE A 92 4.53 12.64 -2.40
CA ILE A 92 4.64 13.99 -1.83
C ILE A 92 5.42 13.90 -0.54
N PRO A 93 6.59 14.55 -0.44
CA PRO A 93 7.36 14.61 0.79
C PRO A 93 6.58 15.29 1.93
N ALA A 94 6.95 14.96 3.16
CA ALA A 94 6.48 15.69 4.33
C ALA A 94 6.78 17.20 4.18
N ARG A 95 5.94 18.03 4.77
CA ARG A 95 6.04 19.49 4.82
C ARG A 95 5.76 20.22 3.49
N ALA A 96 5.61 19.50 2.38
CA ALA A 96 5.31 20.11 1.09
C ALA A 96 3.83 20.51 0.98
N ASP A 97 3.59 21.78 0.74
CA ASP A 97 2.27 22.27 0.34
C ASP A 97 1.96 21.72 -1.06
N ASN A 98 0.73 21.28 -1.26
CA ASN A 98 0.34 20.73 -2.55
C ASN A 98 -1.12 21.04 -2.90
N ARG A 99 -1.40 21.04 -4.22
CA ARG A 99 -2.73 21.24 -4.77
C ARG A 99 -3.03 20.21 -5.85
N TRP A 100 -4.22 19.67 -5.81
CA TRP A 100 -4.73 18.68 -6.73
C TRP A 100 -5.98 19.23 -7.39
N LEU A 101 -5.93 19.38 -8.72
CA LEU A 101 -7.06 19.90 -9.49
C LEU A 101 -7.41 18.91 -10.62
N PHE A 102 -8.63 18.46 -10.64
CA PHE A 102 -9.20 17.67 -11.73
C PHE A 102 -10.68 18.01 -11.92
N GLY A 103 -11.06 18.25 -13.19
CA GLY A 103 -12.38 18.75 -13.56
C GLY A 103 -13.35 17.67 -14.01
N GLU A 104 -12.86 16.52 -14.46
CA GLU A 104 -13.66 15.45 -15.04
C GLU A 104 -13.20 14.08 -14.51
N GLY A 105 -14.10 13.10 -14.57
CA GLY A 105 -13.82 11.75 -14.12
C GLY A 105 -13.95 11.57 -12.62
N ARG A 106 -13.83 10.33 -12.19
CA ARG A 106 -13.96 9.91 -10.77
C ARG A 106 -12.87 8.87 -10.47
N PRO A 107 -11.61 9.31 -10.29
CA PRO A 107 -10.52 8.41 -9.99
C PRO A 107 -10.72 7.71 -8.65
N CYS A 108 -10.05 6.58 -8.48
CA CYS A 108 -9.94 5.90 -7.19
C CYS A 108 -8.49 5.93 -6.74
N ALA A 109 -8.26 6.11 -5.46
CA ALA A 109 -6.91 6.15 -4.92
C ALA A 109 -6.82 5.56 -3.52
N ILE A 110 -5.67 4.92 -3.25
CA ILE A 110 -5.26 4.55 -1.90
C ILE A 110 -4.17 5.52 -1.48
N HIS A 111 -4.38 6.21 -0.37
CA HIS A 111 -3.41 7.08 0.26
C HIS A 111 -2.70 6.33 1.37
N LEU A 112 -1.39 6.24 1.30
CA LEU A 112 -0.53 5.66 2.33
C LEU A 112 0.37 6.76 2.88
N MET A 113 0.23 7.04 4.16
CA MET A 113 1.00 8.06 4.86
C MET A 113 1.94 7.43 5.87
N ILE A 114 3.17 7.90 5.89
CA ILE A 114 4.18 7.55 6.89
C ILE A 114 4.67 8.80 7.59
N ASP A 115 4.52 8.82 8.91
CA ASP A 115 4.99 9.89 9.77
C ASP A 115 6.50 10.14 9.60
N GLU A 116 6.90 11.41 9.55
CA GLU A 116 8.29 11.83 9.29
C GLU A 116 9.26 11.25 10.35
N ASP A 117 8.85 11.19 11.62
CA ASP A 117 9.69 10.67 12.69
C ASP A 117 9.82 9.12 12.58
N LEU A 118 8.74 8.43 12.20
CA LEU A 118 8.81 6.98 11.95
C LEU A 118 9.70 6.69 10.75
N PHE A 119 9.53 7.43 9.66
CA PHE A 119 10.37 7.33 8.47
C PHE A 119 11.85 7.51 8.82
N ALA A 120 12.18 8.60 9.53
CA ALA A 120 13.54 8.90 9.96
C ALA A 120 14.16 7.79 10.82
N ARG A 121 13.40 7.24 11.78
CA ARG A 121 13.86 6.10 12.59
C ARG A 121 14.14 4.85 11.76
N ASN A 122 13.28 4.57 10.78
CA ASN A 122 13.42 3.38 9.94
C ASN A 122 14.66 3.42 9.04
N VAL A 123 15.06 4.62 8.57
CA VAL A 123 16.22 4.78 7.65
C VAL A 123 17.49 5.25 8.34
N ALA A 124 17.48 5.48 9.66
CA ALA A 124 18.62 6.01 10.42
C ALA A 124 19.88 5.11 10.40
N GLN A 125 19.77 3.86 9.96
CA GLN A 125 20.89 2.90 9.90
C GLN A 125 21.65 2.96 8.57
N ASP A 126 21.21 3.75 7.60
CA ASP A 126 21.75 3.71 6.22
C ASP A 126 22.82 4.79 5.94
N ASP A 127 23.46 5.40 6.94
CA ASP A 127 24.43 6.53 6.80
C ASP A 127 23.91 7.73 5.97
N VAL A 128 22.61 7.80 5.74
CA VAL A 128 21.93 8.87 5.00
C VAL A 128 21.21 9.77 5.99
N ASN A 129 21.32 11.09 5.81
CA ASN A 129 20.51 12.01 6.61
C ASN A 129 19.01 11.79 6.29
N PRO A 130 18.21 11.21 7.23
CA PRO A 130 16.81 10.89 6.97
C PRO A 130 15.90 12.11 6.77
N ARG A 131 16.42 13.31 7.06
CA ARG A 131 15.78 14.60 6.77
C ARG A 131 16.35 15.26 5.51
N SER A 132 17.14 14.53 4.71
CA SER A 132 17.56 15.03 3.40
C SER A 132 16.34 15.22 2.50
N ASP A 133 16.38 16.26 1.68
CA ASP A 133 15.33 16.68 0.77
C ASP A 133 14.90 15.50 -0.13
N LEU A 134 13.81 14.84 0.23
CA LEU A 134 13.17 13.90 -0.66
C LEU A 134 12.52 14.68 -1.79
N ARG A 135 12.81 14.29 -3.03
CA ARG A 135 12.14 14.88 -4.20
C ARG A 135 10.71 14.36 -4.31
N ASP A 136 9.78 15.23 -4.66
CA ASP A 136 8.46 14.83 -5.11
C ASP A 136 8.52 14.16 -6.49
N ASP A 137 7.65 13.19 -6.72
CA ASP A 137 7.38 12.66 -8.05
C ASP A 137 5.89 12.39 -8.17
N PHE A 138 5.30 12.98 -9.18
CA PHE A 138 3.85 13.03 -9.28
C PHE A 138 3.26 11.92 -10.16
N GLN A 139 4.05 11.37 -11.07
CA GLN A 139 3.60 10.31 -11.96
C GLN A 139 4.73 9.34 -12.26
N PHE A 140 4.72 8.22 -11.57
CA PHE A 140 5.73 7.19 -11.76
C PHE A 140 5.13 5.79 -11.55
N THR A 141 5.90 4.78 -11.90
CA THR A 141 5.59 3.38 -11.64
C THR A 141 6.73 2.73 -10.88
N SER A 142 6.42 2.04 -9.79
CA SER A 142 7.36 1.26 -8.99
C SER A 142 6.66 -0.02 -8.55
N PRO A 143 6.98 -1.16 -9.16
CA PRO A 143 6.35 -2.44 -8.80
C PRO A 143 6.46 -2.77 -7.32
N GLU A 144 7.59 -2.41 -6.69
CA GLU A 144 7.81 -2.64 -5.27
C GLU A 144 6.91 -1.76 -4.39
N LEU A 145 6.80 -0.46 -4.69
CA LEU A 145 5.91 0.43 -3.95
C LEU A 145 4.44 0.07 -4.18
N GLN A 146 4.06 -0.32 -5.40
CA GLN A 146 2.72 -0.82 -5.69
C GLN A 146 2.40 -2.07 -4.86
N ALA A 147 3.34 -3.03 -4.76
CA ALA A 147 3.16 -4.23 -3.93
C ALA A 147 2.98 -3.88 -2.45
N LEU A 148 3.80 -2.97 -1.92
CA LEU A 148 3.69 -2.53 -0.53
C LEU A 148 2.34 -1.84 -0.26
N VAL A 149 1.90 -0.91 -1.12
CA VAL A 149 0.60 -0.24 -0.95
C VAL A 149 -0.55 -1.26 -0.99
N ARG A 150 -0.50 -2.24 -1.89
CA ARG A 150 -1.52 -3.31 -1.95
C ARG A 150 -1.56 -4.16 -0.68
N LEU A 151 -0.40 -4.45 -0.06
CA LEU A 151 -0.34 -5.16 1.22
C LEU A 151 -0.98 -4.35 2.36
N PHE A 152 -0.70 -3.05 2.43
CA PHE A 152 -1.35 -2.17 3.39
C PHE A 152 -2.86 -2.05 3.14
N ALA A 153 -3.29 -1.95 1.88
CA ALA A 153 -4.72 -1.90 1.51
C ALA A 153 -5.44 -3.20 1.87
N LEU A 154 -4.79 -4.35 1.64
CA LEU A 154 -5.32 -5.64 2.03
C LEU A 154 -5.46 -5.75 3.56
N GLU A 155 -4.48 -5.26 4.31
CA GLU A 155 -4.54 -5.24 5.76
C GLU A 155 -5.63 -4.31 6.28
N LEU A 156 -5.84 -3.16 5.64
CA LEU A 156 -6.96 -2.26 5.90
C LEU A 156 -8.30 -2.98 5.68
N ALA A 157 -8.49 -3.64 4.54
CA ALA A 157 -9.71 -4.38 4.21
C ALA A 157 -9.97 -5.56 5.17
N ASN A 158 -8.90 -6.12 5.74
CA ASN A 158 -8.96 -7.22 6.70
C ASN A 158 -9.12 -6.77 8.16
N GLY A 159 -9.21 -5.48 8.43
CA GLY A 159 -9.40 -4.94 9.78
C GLY A 159 -8.16 -5.05 10.68
N GLY A 160 -6.96 -5.05 10.12
CA GLY A 160 -5.70 -5.02 10.87
C GLY A 160 -5.30 -6.37 11.51
N LEU A 161 -5.68 -7.49 10.92
CA LEU A 161 -5.59 -8.81 11.57
C LEU A 161 -4.20 -9.41 11.71
N ASN A 162 -3.24 -9.03 10.86
CA ASN A 162 -1.88 -9.56 10.98
C ASN A 162 -1.09 -8.93 12.13
N GLY A 163 -1.68 -7.93 12.77
CA GLY A 163 -1.17 -7.30 13.98
C GLY A 163 -0.05 -6.26 13.74
N PRO A 164 0.35 -5.57 14.82
CA PRO A 164 1.23 -4.40 14.72
C PRO A 164 2.62 -4.72 14.19
N LEU A 165 3.19 -5.88 14.52
CA LEU A 165 4.52 -6.27 14.05
C LEU A 165 4.59 -6.42 12.51
N TYR A 166 3.51 -6.92 11.90
CA TYR A 166 3.42 -7.02 10.44
C TYR A 166 3.42 -5.64 9.78
N ILE A 167 2.66 -4.70 10.33
CA ILE A 167 2.58 -3.33 9.86
C ILE A 167 3.91 -2.59 10.04
N GLU A 168 4.60 -2.82 11.16
CA GLU A 168 5.93 -2.28 11.42
C GLU A 168 6.94 -2.77 10.37
N ALA A 169 6.94 -4.06 10.06
CA ALA A 169 7.81 -4.63 9.02
C ALA A 169 7.51 -4.04 7.63
N LEU A 170 6.24 -3.85 7.27
CA LEU A 170 5.86 -3.17 6.03
C LEU A 170 6.28 -1.70 6.02
N GLY A 171 6.17 -1.01 7.16
CA GLY A 171 6.60 0.38 7.33
C GLY A 171 8.11 0.55 7.14
N ILE A 172 8.92 -0.37 7.67
CA ILE A 172 10.37 -0.40 7.45
C ILE A 172 10.68 -0.57 5.95
N ALA A 173 10.07 -1.59 5.31
CA ALA A 173 10.26 -1.84 3.88
C ALA A 173 9.86 -0.64 3.01
N LEU A 174 8.74 0.00 3.34
CA LEU A 174 8.25 1.22 2.68
C LEU A 174 9.26 2.36 2.81
N SER A 175 9.76 2.61 4.03
CA SER A 175 10.69 3.71 4.30
C SER A 175 11.99 3.58 3.50
N HIS A 176 12.61 2.40 3.53
CA HIS A 176 13.82 2.14 2.75
C HIS A 176 13.58 2.24 1.26
N ARG A 177 12.41 1.82 0.77
CA ARG A 177 12.09 1.93 -0.66
C ARG A 177 11.89 3.39 -1.07
N ILE A 178 11.17 4.19 -0.29
CA ILE A 178 11.00 5.63 -0.52
C ILE A 178 12.36 6.33 -0.51
N MET A 179 13.21 6.06 0.50
CA MET A 179 14.53 6.67 0.58
C MET A 179 15.39 6.38 -0.65
N ARG A 180 15.35 5.14 -1.14
CA ARG A 180 16.11 4.76 -2.35
C ARG A 180 15.60 5.38 -3.62
N GLU A 181 14.31 5.65 -3.74
CA GLU A 181 13.68 6.17 -4.95
C GLU A 181 13.73 7.70 -5.01
N PHE A 182 13.57 8.37 -3.87
CA PHE A 182 13.37 9.81 -3.80
C PHE A 182 14.46 10.58 -3.03
N GLY A 183 15.38 9.89 -2.35
CA GLY A 183 16.47 10.54 -1.60
C GLY A 183 17.49 11.21 -2.50
N ALA A 184 18.06 12.33 -2.05
CA ALA A 184 18.99 13.17 -2.81
C ALA A 184 20.29 12.45 -3.28
N ALA A 185 20.66 11.31 -2.67
CA ALA A 185 21.80 10.50 -3.05
C ALA A 185 21.47 9.42 -4.10
N SER A 186 20.24 9.34 -4.58
CA SER A 186 19.84 8.35 -5.59
C SER A 186 20.34 8.78 -6.96
N PRO A 187 21.29 8.06 -7.58
CA PRO A 187 21.56 8.22 -9.01
C PRO A 187 20.28 7.81 -9.77
N PRO A 188 20.01 8.39 -10.98
CA PRO A 188 18.87 8.02 -11.79
C PRO A 188 18.86 6.50 -11.96
N ALA A 189 17.71 5.90 -11.73
CA ALA A 189 17.42 4.48 -11.62
C ALA A 189 18.35 3.55 -12.43
N ALA A 190 19.45 3.14 -11.82
CA ALA A 190 20.10 1.90 -12.19
C ALA A 190 19.22 0.79 -11.62
N THR A 191 18.60 0.04 -12.50
CA THR A 191 17.73 -1.12 -12.25
C THR A 191 18.26 -2.00 -11.10
N ASN A 192 17.71 -1.81 -9.92
CA ASN A 192 18.03 -2.67 -8.77
C ASN A 192 17.29 -4.00 -8.92
N GLN A 193 17.97 -4.96 -9.56
CA GLN A 193 17.44 -6.29 -9.86
C GLN A 193 16.95 -7.09 -8.64
N SER A 194 17.37 -6.77 -7.42
CA SER A 194 17.03 -7.59 -6.25
C SER A 194 15.69 -7.27 -5.60
N GLY A 195 15.29 -6.00 -5.51
CA GLY A 195 13.96 -5.60 -4.99
C GLY A 195 12.86 -5.89 -6.01
N SER A 196 13.12 -5.58 -7.30
CA SER A 196 12.21 -5.89 -8.40
C SER A 196 11.96 -7.40 -8.54
N ALA A 197 12.93 -8.22 -8.17
CA ALA A 197 12.82 -9.67 -8.21
C ALA A 197 11.73 -10.20 -7.27
N LEU A 198 11.76 -9.85 -5.99
CA LEU A 198 10.74 -10.30 -5.02
C LEU A 198 9.36 -9.70 -5.32
N ALA A 199 9.30 -8.46 -5.83
CA ALA A 199 8.05 -7.84 -6.24
C ALA A 199 7.38 -8.62 -7.37
N ARG A 200 8.13 -9.11 -8.37
CA ARG A 200 7.59 -9.97 -9.44
C ARG A 200 7.00 -11.28 -8.90
N ALA A 201 7.64 -11.88 -7.89
CA ALA A 201 7.10 -13.08 -7.25
C ALA A 201 5.79 -12.80 -6.48
N ILE A 202 5.71 -11.67 -5.80
CA ILE A 202 4.49 -11.22 -5.11
C ILE A 202 3.38 -10.93 -6.12
N GLU A 203 3.71 -10.25 -7.20
CA GLU A 203 2.76 -9.94 -8.27
C GLU A 203 2.20 -11.23 -8.89
N LEU A 204 3.04 -12.22 -9.18
CA LEU A 204 2.62 -13.54 -9.66
C LEU A 204 1.69 -14.22 -8.65
N ILE A 205 2.01 -14.18 -7.34
CA ILE A 205 1.14 -14.73 -6.30
C ILE A 205 -0.22 -14.03 -6.32
N HIS A 206 -0.26 -12.69 -6.41
CA HIS A 206 -1.50 -11.93 -6.37
C HIS A 206 -2.35 -12.09 -7.64
N GLN A 207 -1.72 -12.29 -8.79
CA GLN A 207 -2.43 -12.51 -10.06
C GLN A 207 -2.94 -13.93 -10.20
N GLU A 208 -2.19 -14.92 -9.69
CA GLU A 208 -2.39 -16.34 -9.98
C GLU A 208 -2.71 -17.18 -8.73
N TYR A 209 -3.09 -16.54 -7.61
CA TYR A 209 -3.34 -17.23 -6.33
C TYR A 209 -4.35 -18.38 -6.40
N TYR A 210 -5.24 -18.36 -7.38
CA TYR A 210 -6.30 -19.36 -7.60
C TYR A 210 -5.80 -20.70 -8.13
N ARG A 211 -4.55 -20.77 -8.58
CA ARG A 211 -3.93 -22.00 -9.09
C ARG A 211 -2.74 -22.46 -8.23
N VAL A 212 -2.22 -23.63 -8.52
CA VAL A 212 -0.98 -24.10 -7.92
C VAL A 212 0.19 -23.30 -8.51
N ILE A 213 0.97 -22.66 -7.66
CA ILE A 213 2.20 -21.94 -8.02
C ILE A 213 3.36 -22.68 -7.36
N SER A 214 4.32 -23.12 -8.18
CA SER A 214 5.49 -23.84 -7.68
C SER A 214 6.57 -22.86 -7.16
N LEU A 215 7.43 -23.36 -6.27
CA LEU A 215 8.58 -22.56 -5.80
C LEU A 215 9.58 -22.29 -6.94
N ASP A 216 9.66 -23.18 -7.91
CA ASP A 216 10.56 -23.00 -9.07
C ASP A 216 10.03 -21.89 -10.00
N GLU A 217 8.71 -21.82 -10.16
CA GLU A 217 8.05 -20.75 -10.91
C GLU A 217 8.28 -19.38 -10.21
N LEU A 218 8.07 -19.31 -8.90
CA LEU A 218 8.33 -18.09 -8.13
C LEU A 218 9.81 -17.68 -8.14
N ALA A 219 10.73 -18.64 -8.06
CA ALA A 219 12.16 -18.37 -8.17
C ALA A 219 12.53 -17.91 -9.59
N GLY A 220 11.94 -18.54 -10.62
CA GLY A 220 12.18 -18.23 -12.03
C GLY A 220 11.89 -16.77 -12.39
N VAL A 221 10.73 -16.23 -11.95
CA VAL A 221 10.39 -14.82 -12.22
C VAL A 221 11.29 -13.84 -11.48
N THR A 222 11.99 -14.28 -10.44
CA THR A 222 12.94 -13.45 -9.70
C THR A 222 14.34 -13.45 -10.27
N GLY A 223 14.69 -14.44 -11.11
CA GLY A 223 16.06 -14.67 -11.56
C GLY A 223 17.01 -15.17 -10.46
N LEU A 224 16.46 -15.67 -9.33
CA LEU A 224 17.21 -16.22 -8.20
C LEU A 224 17.15 -17.74 -8.22
N SER A 225 18.19 -18.40 -7.65
CA SER A 225 18.05 -19.82 -7.34
C SER A 225 16.97 -20.02 -6.27
N ARG A 226 16.32 -21.20 -6.26
CA ARG A 226 15.27 -21.54 -5.29
C ARG A 226 15.69 -21.30 -3.84
N ALA A 227 16.91 -21.66 -3.47
CA ALA A 227 17.43 -21.47 -2.11
C ALA A 227 17.63 -19.98 -1.78
N GLN A 228 18.14 -19.19 -2.72
CA GLN A 228 18.30 -17.74 -2.55
C GLN A 228 16.93 -17.05 -2.45
N PHE A 229 15.98 -17.44 -3.30
CA PHE A 229 14.63 -16.92 -3.28
C PHE A 229 13.94 -17.17 -1.92
N ILE A 230 13.91 -18.40 -1.42
CA ILE A 230 13.31 -18.74 -0.12
C ILE A 230 13.95 -17.93 1.01
N ARG A 231 15.27 -17.85 1.05
CA ARG A 231 16.00 -17.10 2.08
C ARG A 231 15.67 -15.60 2.05
N ARG A 232 15.72 -14.97 0.86
CA ARG A 232 15.40 -13.56 0.69
C ARG A 232 13.94 -13.26 0.93
N PHE A 233 13.05 -14.14 0.49
CA PHE A 233 11.62 -13.99 0.73
C PHE A 233 11.28 -14.06 2.22
N ARG A 234 11.88 -15.01 2.96
CA ARG A 234 11.71 -15.07 4.42
C ARG A 234 12.29 -13.85 5.13
N ALA A 235 13.42 -13.35 4.70
CA ALA A 235 14.01 -12.14 5.27
C ALA A 235 13.14 -10.90 5.03
N ALA A 236 12.51 -10.79 3.85
CA ALA A 236 11.65 -9.67 3.49
C ALA A 236 10.23 -9.75 4.08
N PHE A 237 9.65 -10.95 4.17
CA PHE A 237 8.23 -11.13 4.52
C PHE A 237 8.00 -11.93 5.81
N GLY A 238 9.04 -12.30 6.54
CA GLY A 238 8.95 -13.03 7.81
C GLY A 238 8.45 -14.48 7.69
N LYS A 239 8.05 -14.93 6.51
CA LYS A 239 7.43 -16.24 6.25
C LYS A 239 7.85 -16.84 4.90
N ALA A 240 7.68 -18.15 4.76
CA ALA A 240 7.98 -18.83 3.50
C ALA A 240 6.98 -18.45 2.39
N PRO A 241 7.37 -18.50 1.09
CA PRO A 241 6.51 -18.12 -0.02
C PRO A 241 5.15 -18.84 -0.04
N HIS A 242 5.13 -20.15 0.23
CA HIS A 242 3.90 -20.92 0.28
C HIS A 242 2.98 -20.49 1.43
N ALA A 243 3.54 -20.19 2.61
CA ALA A 243 2.74 -19.68 3.73
C ALA A 243 2.13 -18.30 3.38
N TYR A 244 2.89 -17.45 2.70
CA TYR A 244 2.39 -16.17 2.21
C TYR A 244 1.22 -16.35 1.22
N LEU A 245 1.33 -17.28 0.26
CA LEU A 245 0.25 -17.60 -0.68
C LEU A 245 -1.02 -18.08 0.05
N ILE A 246 -0.88 -18.93 1.06
CA ILE A 246 -2.02 -19.39 1.88
C ILE A 246 -2.67 -18.21 2.62
N ASP A 247 -1.89 -17.36 3.26
CA ASP A 247 -2.40 -16.17 3.95
C ASP A 247 -3.19 -15.26 3.00
N TYR A 248 -2.65 -15.04 1.79
CA TYR A 248 -3.32 -14.26 0.76
C TYR A 248 -4.66 -14.87 0.33
N ARG A 249 -4.70 -16.19 0.08
CA ARG A 249 -5.93 -16.91 -0.25
C ARG A 249 -7.00 -16.77 0.85
N ILE A 250 -6.59 -16.87 2.11
CA ILE A 250 -7.51 -16.71 3.25
C ILE A 250 -8.00 -15.26 3.35
N ALA A 251 -7.16 -14.27 3.07
CA ALA A 251 -7.58 -12.87 3.02
C ALA A 251 -8.66 -12.63 1.95
N VAL A 252 -8.47 -13.17 0.74
CA VAL A 252 -9.48 -13.11 -0.33
C VAL A 252 -10.75 -13.86 0.06
N ALA A 253 -10.64 -15.03 0.71
CA ALA A 253 -11.79 -15.77 1.22
C ALA A 253 -12.63 -14.94 2.20
N ARG A 254 -11.98 -14.24 3.13
CA ARG A 254 -12.66 -13.39 4.11
C ARG A 254 -13.42 -12.25 3.45
N GLN A 255 -12.81 -11.59 2.48
CA GLN A 255 -13.48 -10.53 1.70
C GLN A 255 -14.73 -11.07 1.01
N ARG A 256 -14.63 -12.20 0.31
CA ARG A 256 -15.78 -12.82 -0.37
C ARG A 256 -16.88 -13.26 0.60
N LEU A 257 -16.52 -13.83 1.74
CA LEU A 257 -17.48 -14.26 2.77
C LEU A 257 -18.15 -13.09 3.50
N SER A 258 -17.55 -11.91 3.51
CA SER A 258 -18.14 -10.71 4.10
C SER A 258 -19.20 -10.07 3.20
N THR A 259 -19.15 -10.32 1.89
CA THR A 259 -20.06 -9.67 0.90
C THR A 259 -21.12 -10.62 0.34
N ALA A 260 -20.83 -11.91 0.27
CA ALA A 260 -21.70 -12.90 -0.40
C ALA A 260 -22.50 -13.76 0.59
N ARG A 261 -23.85 -13.67 0.51
CA ARG A 261 -24.76 -14.45 1.37
C ARG A 261 -24.84 -15.94 1.02
N SER A 262 -24.59 -16.32 -0.22
CA SER A 262 -24.77 -17.71 -0.70
C SER A 262 -23.62 -18.17 -1.58
N VAL A 263 -22.44 -18.40 -0.98
CA VAL A 263 -21.30 -19.04 -1.68
C VAL A 263 -21.14 -20.45 -1.11
N SER A 264 -21.00 -21.44 -1.99
CA SER A 264 -20.59 -22.78 -1.62
C SER A 264 -19.15 -22.75 -1.09
N PHE A 265 -18.91 -23.33 0.08
CA PHE A 265 -17.56 -23.36 0.64
C PHE A 265 -16.64 -24.30 -0.15
N ALA A 266 -17.19 -25.32 -0.82
CA ALA A 266 -16.42 -26.22 -1.66
C ALA A 266 -15.95 -25.50 -2.93
N ASP A 267 -16.86 -24.78 -3.60
CA ASP A 267 -16.53 -24.01 -4.80
C ASP A 267 -15.55 -22.88 -4.46
N LEU A 268 -15.79 -22.16 -3.36
CA LEU A 268 -14.88 -21.12 -2.89
C LEU A 268 -13.47 -21.65 -2.62
N ALA A 269 -13.36 -22.85 -2.02
CA ALA A 269 -12.04 -23.47 -1.77
C ALA A 269 -11.31 -23.74 -3.10
N LEU A 270 -11.98 -24.29 -4.08
CA LEU A 270 -11.40 -24.59 -5.41
C LEU A 270 -11.04 -23.31 -6.16
N GLU A 271 -11.93 -22.32 -6.19
CA GLU A 271 -11.68 -21.02 -6.81
C GLU A 271 -10.50 -20.26 -6.19
N LEU A 272 -10.21 -20.51 -4.93
CA LEU A 272 -9.06 -19.93 -4.24
C LEU A 272 -7.79 -20.79 -4.34
N GLY A 273 -7.85 -21.89 -5.08
CA GLY A 273 -6.70 -22.79 -5.34
C GLY A 273 -6.34 -23.72 -4.17
N PHE A 274 -7.27 -23.98 -3.22
CA PHE A 274 -7.09 -25.04 -2.24
C PHE A 274 -7.40 -26.40 -2.88
N ALA A 275 -6.73 -27.44 -2.39
CA ALA A 275 -6.93 -28.80 -2.90
C ALA A 275 -8.37 -29.28 -2.68
N ASP A 276 -8.96 -28.93 -1.54
CA ASP A 276 -10.32 -29.30 -1.15
C ASP A 276 -10.85 -28.38 -0.04
N GLN A 277 -12.13 -28.53 0.29
CA GLN A 277 -12.78 -27.76 1.35
C GLN A 277 -12.15 -28.00 2.73
N SER A 278 -11.68 -29.19 3.05
CA SER A 278 -11.07 -29.53 4.35
C SER A 278 -9.73 -28.81 4.53
N HIS A 279 -8.94 -28.76 3.45
CA HIS A 279 -7.69 -28.00 3.38
C HIS A 279 -7.95 -26.50 3.61
N PHE A 280 -8.94 -25.92 2.93
CA PHE A 280 -9.38 -24.53 3.12
C PHE A 280 -9.82 -24.27 4.58
N TYR A 281 -10.70 -25.09 5.14
CA TYR A 281 -11.22 -24.95 6.52
C TYR A 281 -10.12 -24.95 7.57
N ARG A 282 -9.15 -25.87 7.43
CA ARG A 282 -8.00 -25.98 8.35
C ARG A 282 -7.18 -24.69 8.35
N HIS A 283 -6.82 -24.16 7.18
CA HIS A 283 -6.04 -22.94 7.07
C HIS A 283 -6.84 -21.70 7.49
N PHE A 284 -8.10 -21.62 7.10
CA PHE A 284 -8.97 -20.53 7.52
C PHE A 284 -9.09 -20.44 9.03
N ARG A 285 -9.35 -21.57 9.71
CA ARG A 285 -9.46 -21.61 11.16
C ARG A 285 -8.12 -21.29 11.85
N ALA A 286 -7.02 -21.78 11.32
CA ALA A 286 -5.69 -21.51 11.87
C ALA A 286 -5.34 -20.00 11.85
N LEU A 287 -5.74 -19.30 10.78
CA LEU A 287 -5.42 -17.88 10.60
C LEU A 287 -6.46 -16.92 11.19
N THR A 288 -7.73 -17.34 11.31
CA THR A 288 -8.82 -16.45 11.77
C THR A 288 -9.37 -16.81 13.15
N GLY A 289 -8.95 -17.93 13.72
CA GLY A 289 -9.47 -18.45 14.98
C GLY A 289 -10.88 -19.06 14.90
N THR A 290 -11.57 -18.94 13.74
CA THR A 290 -12.98 -19.37 13.58
C THR A 290 -13.20 -20.13 12.27
N SER A 291 -14.33 -20.82 12.12
CA SER A 291 -14.64 -21.49 10.86
C SER A 291 -15.18 -20.50 9.82
N PRO A 292 -15.03 -20.78 8.49
CA PRO A 292 -15.62 -19.96 7.44
C PRO A 292 -17.12 -19.71 7.58
N ALA A 293 -17.87 -20.73 8.06
CA ALA A 293 -19.29 -20.63 8.30
C ALA A 293 -19.63 -19.70 9.47
N ALA A 294 -18.89 -19.78 10.57
CA ALA A 294 -19.06 -18.88 11.72
C ALA A 294 -18.66 -17.46 11.36
N PHE A 295 -17.55 -17.27 10.63
CA PHE A 295 -17.10 -15.98 10.14
C PHE A 295 -18.17 -15.31 9.25
N ARG A 296 -18.73 -16.05 8.28
CA ARG A 296 -19.79 -15.53 7.40
C ARG A 296 -21.02 -15.08 8.21
N ARG A 297 -21.47 -15.87 9.18
CA ARG A 297 -22.62 -15.49 10.03
C ARG A 297 -22.37 -14.20 10.81
N SER A 298 -21.19 -14.02 11.39
CA SER A 298 -20.87 -12.83 12.20
C SER A 298 -20.74 -11.54 11.38
N ARG A 299 -20.65 -11.62 10.06
CA ARG A 299 -20.50 -10.45 9.17
C ARG A 299 -21.79 -10.08 8.41
N LEU A 300 -22.77 -10.96 8.40
CA LEU A 300 -24.03 -10.78 7.68
C LEU A 300 -25.23 -10.51 8.61
N THR A 301 -24.98 -10.46 9.92
CA THR A 301 -25.87 -9.93 10.95
C THR A 301 -25.57 -8.47 11.18
#